data_8dd9a1ebcd62969294f669cfc75f8fea
#
_entry.id   8dd9a1ebcd62969294f669cfc75f8fea
#
_cell.length_a   1.000
_cell.length_b   1.000
_cell.length_c   1.000
_cell.angle_alpha   90.00
_cell.angle_beta   90.00
_cell.angle_gamma   90.00
#
_symmetry.space_group_name_H-M   'P 1'
#
loop_
_entity.id
_entity.type
_entity.pdbx_description
1 polymer ?
#
loop_
_entity_poly.entity_id
_entity_poly.type
_entity_poly.pdbx_seq_one_letter_code
_entity_poly.pdbx_strand_id
1 'polypeptide(L)' 'MLSSSSDPDTYKGAMAERKMLEVIDGDCHTAVGCISSVVGDCLMIRAYNFETDKYSEVIGKKENYLELGEQLGTKLI' A
#
# COMPACT_ATOMS: atom_id res chain seq x y z
N MET A 1 18.69 -12.22 10.21
CA MET A 1 18.55 -11.69 10.09
C MET A 1 18.24 -10.88 9.94
N LEU A 2 18.02 -10.48 9.98
CA LEU A 2 17.88 -9.86 9.90
C LEU A 2 17.75 -8.78 9.75
N SER A 3 17.76 -8.44 10.13
CA SER A 3 18.27 -7.19 10.27
C SER A 3 18.00 -6.24 9.18
N SER A 4 17.68 -6.68 8.11
CA SER A 4 17.29 -5.89 6.99
C SER A 4 16.12 -4.98 7.30
N SER A 5 15.53 -5.16 8.42
CA SER A 5 14.37 -4.39 8.80
C SER A 5 14.63 -2.90 8.92
N SER A 6 15.86 -2.48 8.87
CA SER A 6 16.18 -1.08 9.03
C SER A 6 16.03 -0.26 7.75
N ASP A 7 15.61 -0.85 6.66
CA ASP A 7 15.45 -0.14 5.41
C ASP A 7 14.22 0.76 5.47
N PRO A 8 14.37 2.09 5.43
CA PRO A 8 13.24 3.01 5.52
C PRO A 8 12.29 2.91 4.34
N ASP A 9 12.77 2.54 3.17
CA ASP A 9 11.90 2.40 2.02
C ASP A 9 10.97 1.21 2.18
N THR A 10 11.48 0.11 2.72
CA THR A 10 10.64 -1.06 3.01
C THR A 10 9.59 -0.72 4.06
N TYR A 11 9.99 0.04 5.08
CA TYR A 11 9.06 0.46 6.11
C TYR A 11 7.91 1.29 5.51
N LYS A 12 8.24 2.24 4.66
CA LYS A 12 7.23 3.12 4.06
C LYS A 12 6.26 2.33 3.21
N GLY A 13 6.76 1.39 2.42
CA GLY A 13 5.89 0.54 1.62
C GLY A 13 4.95 -0.28 2.48
N ALA A 14 5.47 -0.88 3.53
CA ALA A 14 4.67 -1.70 4.43
C ALA A 14 3.59 -0.87 5.12
N MET A 15 3.92 0.33 5.56
CA MET A 15 2.96 1.19 6.23
C MET A 15 1.87 1.66 5.28
N ALA A 16 2.24 1.94 4.03
CA ALA A 16 1.26 2.33 3.03
C ALA A 16 0.26 1.20 2.77
N GLU A 17 0.76 -0.02 2.69
CA GLU A 17 -0.10 -1.17 2.50
C GLU A 17 -1.06 -1.35 3.67
N ARG A 18 -0.55 -1.18 4.88
CA ARG A 18 -1.39 -1.29 6.07
C ARG A 18 -2.47 -0.22 6.09
N LYS A 19 -2.11 1.00 5.71
CA LYS A 19 -3.08 2.09 5.66
C LYS A 19 -4.17 1.79 4.64
N MET A 20 -3.78 1.26 3.50
CA MET A 20 -4.75 0.88 2.48
C MET A 20 -5.74 -0.15 3.02
N LEU A 21 -5.25 -1.15 3.72
CA LEU A 21 -6.12 -2.18 4.26
C LEU A 21 -7.07 -1.62 5.33
N GLU A 22 -6.60 -0.67 6.13
CA GLU A 22 -7.45 0.00 7.10
C GLU A 22 -8.61 0.72 6.44
N VAL A 23 -8.30 1.40 5.34
CA VAL A 23 -9.32 2.18 4.63
C VAL A 23 -10.37 1.27 4.01
N ILE A 24 -9.92 0.15 3.44
CA ILE A 24 -10.83 -0.77 2.77
C ILE A 24 -11.75 -1.46 3.79
N ASP A 25 -11.20 -1.87 4.91
CA ASP A 25 -11.86 -2.94 5.63
C ASP A 25 -11.82 -2.81 7.15
N GLY A 26 -10.96 -1.99 7.64
CA GLY A 26 -10.76 -1.93 9.08
C GLY A 26 -10.08 -3.20 9.55
N ASP A 27 -10.81 -4.03 10.25
CA ASP A 27 -10.24 -5.24 10.82
C ASP A 27 -10.82 -6.51 10.21
N CYS A 28 -11.53 -6.40 9.10
CA CYS A 28 -12.03 -7.58 8.41
C CYS A 28 -10.95 -8.17 7.51
N HIS A 29 -11.25 -9.30 6.91
CA HIS A 29 -10.29 -10.02 6.08
C HIS A 29 -10.71 -9.95 4.62
N THR A 30 -10.44 -8.84 4.00
CA THR A 30 -10.71 -8.69 2.58
C THR A 30 -9.55 -9.31 1.80
N ALA A 31 -9.88 -10.04 0.76
CA ALA A 31 -8.87 -10.66 -0.07
C ALA A 31 -8.30 -9.60 -1.02
N VAL A 32 -7.19 -8.99 -0.61
CA VAL A 32 -6.54 -7.94 -1.40
C VAL A 32 -5.07 -8.30 -1.59
N GLY A 33 -4.65 -8.34 -2.85
CA GLY A 33 -3.24 -8.48 -3.18
C GLY A 33 -2.64 -7.10 -3.35
N CYS A 34 -1.47 -6.87 -2.78
CA CYS A 34 -0.85 -5.55 -2.79
C CYS A 34 0.65 -5.66 -3.01
N ILE A 35 1.17 -4.80 -3.87
CA ILE A 35 2.59 -4.73 -4.14
C ILE A 35 3.01 -3.28 -4.08
N SER A 36 4.10 -3.01 -3.36
CA SER A 36 4.66 -1.67 -3.31
C SER A 36 6.08 -1.71 -3.84
N SER A 37 6.51 -0.60 -4.42
CA SER A 37 7.83 -0.50 -5.00
C SER A 37 8.31 0.93 -4.89
N VAL A 38 9.59 1.12 -4.61
CA VAL A 38 10.19 2.45 -4.54
C VAL A 38 11.06 2.65 -5.78
N VAL A 39 10.80 3.73 -6.49
CA VAL A 39 11.56 4.10 -7.68
C VAL A 39 12.06 5.52 -7.47
N GLY A 40 13.35 5.67 -7.21
CA GLY A 40 13.92 6.97 -6.89
C GLY A 40 13.30 7.52 -5.62
N ASP A 41 12.68 8.68 -5.71
CA ASP A 41 12.02 9.30 -4.57
C ASP A 41 10.51 9.03 -4.57
N CYS A 42 10.05 8.16 -5.45
CA CYS A 42 8.62 7.88 -5.58
C CYS A 42 8.28 6.51 -5.04
N LEU A 43 7.09 6.39 -4.51
CA LEU A 43 6.54 5.11 -4.06
C LEU A 43 5.37 4.76 -4.95
N MET A 44 5.39 3.57 -5.52
CA MET A 44 4.31 3.06 -6.34
C MET A 44 3.65 1.91 -5.62
N ILE A 45 2.34 1.93 -5.52
CA ILE A 45 1.59 0.88 -4.88
C ILE A 45 0.51 0.40 -5.84
N ARG A 46 0.41 -0.90 -5.99
CA ARG A 46 -0.65 -1.53 -6.78
C ARG A 46 -1.41 -2.48 -5.91
N ALA A 47 -2.70 -2.55 -6.12
CA ALA A 47 -3.52 -3.47 -5.35
C ALA A 47 -4.68 -3.98 -6.17
N TYR A 48 -5.09 -5.19 -5.89
CA TYR A 48 -6.21 -5.84 -6.53
C TYR A 48 -7.12 -6.40 -5.45
N ASN A 49 -8.39 -6.00 -5.49
CA ASN A 49 -9.38 -6.50 -4.54
C ASN A 49 -10.11 -7.66 -5.19
N PHE A 50 -9.86 -8.86 -4.69
CA PHE A 50 -10.41 -10.08 -5.30
C PHE A 50 -11.90 -10.23 -5.03
N GLU A 51 -12.42 -9.56 -4.01
CA GLU A 51 -13.85 -9.66 -3.72
C GLU A 51 -14.69 -8.84 -4.68
N THR A 52 -14.21 -7.63 -4.99
CA THR A 52 -14.96 -6.73 -5.86
C THR A 52 -14.41 -6.72 -7.28
N ASP A 53 -13.32 -7.44 -7.50
CA ASP A 53 -12.67 -7.51 -8.81
C ASP A 53 -12.22 -6.12 -9.28
N LYS A 54 -11.73 -5.31 -8.35
CA LYS A 54 -11.24 -3.98 -8.66
C LYS A 54 -9.73 -3.93 -8.57
N TYR A 55 -9.14 -3.18 -9.48
CA TYR A 55 -7.70 -2.98 -9.49
C TYR A 55 -7.42 -1.49 -9.51
N SER A 56 -6.38 -1.08 -8.80
CA SER A 56 -5.96 0.31 -8.83
C SER A 56 -4.48 0.41 -8.50
N GLU A 57 -3.89 1.52 -8.89
CA GLU A 57 -2.51 1.80 -8.54
C GLU A 57 -2.36 3.30 -8.31
N VAL A 58 -1.41 3.66 -7.46
CA VAL A 58 -1.08 5.05 -7.21
C VAL A 58 0.43 5.19 -7.18
N ILE A 59 0.90 6.38 -7.51
CA ILE A 59 2.31 6.69 -7.41
C ILE A 59 2.44 8.11 -6.89
N GLY A 60 3.43 8.33 -6.05
CA GLY A 60 3.67 9.65 -5.49
C GLY A 60 4.96 9.63 -4.71
N LYS A 61 5.25 10.72 -3.99
CA LYS A 61 6.46 10.79 -3.21
C LYS A 61 6.42 9.79 -2.07
N LYS A 62 7.53 9.09 -1.85
CA LYS A 62 7.58 8.08 -0.81
C LYS A 62 7.35 8.65 0.57
N GLU A 63 7.58 9.95 0.76
CA GLU A 63 7.32 10.59 2.05
C GLU A 63 5.83 10.63 2.36
N ASN A 64 4.98 10.58 1.35
CA ASN A 64 3.53 10.60 1.51
C ASN A 64 2.94 9.19 1.52
N TYR A 65 3.68 8.24 2.05
CA TYR A 65 3.28 6.85 1.96
C TYR A 65 1.91 6.57 2.60
N LEU A 66 1.59 7.21 3.71
CA LEU A 66 0.29 7.01 4.33
C LEU A 66 -0.83 7.54 3.46
N GLU A 67 -0.62 8.71 2.86
CA GLU A 67 -1.61 9.30 1.98
C GLU A 67 -1.83 8.43 0.74
N LEU A 68 -0.75 7.90 0.19
CA LEU A 68 -0.87 7.02 -0.97
C LEU A 68 -1.68 5.77 -0.64
N GLY A 69 -1.43 5.20 0.52
CA GLY A 69 -2.20 4.04 0.96
C GLY A 69 -3.67 4.36 1.13
N GLU A 70 -3.96 5.51 1.70
CA GLU A 70 -5.33 5.94 1.89
C GLU A 70 -6.04 6.15 0.56
N GLN A 71 -5.37 6.80 -0.38
CA GLN A 71 -5.95 7.02 -1.70
C GLN A 71 -6.24 5.71 -2.40
N LEU A 72 -5.30 4.80 -2.34
CA LEU A 72 -5.48 3.50 -2.99
C LEU A 72 -6.63 2.72 -2.37
N GLY A 73 -6.71 2.72 -1.06
CA GLY A 73 -7.82 2.07 -0.37
C GLY A 73 -9.16 2.63 -0.78
N THR A 74 -9.26 3.95 -0.88
CA THR A 74 -10.49 4.60 -1.29
C THR A 74 -10.91 4.18 -2.70
N LYS A 75 -9.92 3.98 -3.57
CA LYS A 75 -10.23 3.57 -4.94
C LYS A 75 -10.71 2.12 -5.04
N LEU A 76 -10.39 1.32 -4.05
CA LEU A 76 -10.72 -0.11 -4.07
C LEU A 76 -12.02 -0.45 -3.32
N ILE A 77 -12.62 0.52 -2.70
CA ILE A 77 -13.87 0.31 -1.96
C ILE A 77 -15.07 0.16 -2.89
#